data_34c2387c4b72c462d3fa00da2a3c0a61
#
_entry.id   34c2387c4b72c462d3fa00da2a3c0a61
#
_cell.length_a   1.000
_cell.length_b   1.000
_cell.length_c   1.000
_cell.angle_alpha   90.00
_cell.angle_beta   90.00
_cell.angle_gamma   90.00
#
_symmetry.space_group_name_H-M   'P 1'
#
loop_
_entity.id
_entity.type
_entity.pdbx_description
1 polymer ?
#
loop_
_entity_poly.entity_id
_entity_poly.type
_entity_poly.pdbx_seq_one_letter_code
_entity_poly.pdbx_strand_id
1 'polypeptide(L)'
;MGKMTEEDRLMRRINQRFMKGVMKYNLIEEGDRILVGLSGGKDSLALLELLALRSRIYKPKFSVVAAHVVMKNIAYESDQTYLREYAENLGVPCYETEFDPSTDNRKSPCFLCSWNRRKALFTVAKEHGCNKIALGHHMDDILETLLMNMTFQGAFSTMPPRLVMRKFDMTIIRPMCLVHEA
;
A
#
# COMPACT_ATOMS: atom_id res chain seq x y z
N MET A 1 31.22 11.69 15.32
CA MET A 1 29.82 11.98 14.96
C MET A 1 29.77 12.32 13.48
N GLY A 2 29.31 11.39 12.64
CA GLY A 2 29.14 11.64 11.21
C GLY A 2 28.05 12.68 10.98
N LYS A 3 28.25 13.60 10.06
CA LYS A 3 27.22 14.55 9.65
C LYS A 3 26.08 13.75 8.99
N MET A 4 24.86 13.90 9.50
CA MET A 4 23.65 13.30 8.96
C MET A 4 23.47 13.74 7.50
N THR A 5 23.36 12.78 6.58
CA THR A 5 23.20 13.05 5.15
C THR A 5 21.82 13.70 4.86
N GLU A 6 21.66 14.25 3.67
CA GLU A 6 20.37 14.80 3.23
C GLU A 6 19.31 13.69 3.13
N GLU A 7 19.70 12.51 2.67
CA GLU A 7 18.87 11.31 2.63
C GLU A 7 18.40 10.90 4.03
N ASP A 8 19.29 10.87 5.01
CA ASP A 8 18.94 10.55 6.41
C ASP A 8 17.90 11.52 6.96
N ARG A 9 18.03 12.81 6.63
CA ARG A 9 17.08 13.84 7.05
C ARG A 9 15.73 13.66 6.39
N LEU A 10 15.71 13.31 5.10
CA LEU A 10 14.49 13.04 4.34
C LEU A 10 13.76 11.81 4.92
N MET A 11 14.47 10.69 5.07
CA MET A 11 13.90 9.46 5.65
C MET A 11 13.37 9.69 7.06
N ARG A 12 14.05 10.47 7.87
CA ARG A 12 13.58 10.83 9.21
C ARG A 12 12.26 11.62 9.15
N ARG A 13 12.12 12.58 8.25
CA ARG A 13 10.88 13.35 8.06
C ARG A 13 9.74 12.48 7.58
N ILE A 14 10.01 11.60 6.61
CA ILE A 14 9.01 10.65 6.09
C ILE A 14 8.54 9.74 7.22
N ASN A 15 9.46 9.15 7.98
CA ASN A 15 9.13 8.27 9.09
C ASN A 15 8.32 8.98 10.19
N GLN A 16 8.65 10.23 10.52
CA GLN A 16 7.87 11.02 11.48
C GLN A 16 6.41 11.23 11.03
N ARG A 17 6.19 11.56 9.76
CA ARG A 17 4.84 11.73 9.20
C ARG A 17 4.09 10.41 9.08
N PHE A 18 4.78 9.35 8.68
CA PHE A 18 4.25 7.98 8.68
C PHE A 18 3.77 7.60 10.08
N MET A 19 4.60 7.72 11.09
CA MET A 19 4.24 7.41 12.46
C MET A 19 3.09 8.27 12.99
N LYS A 20 3.07 9.55 12.64
CA LYS A 20 1.96 10.46 12.99
C LYS A 20 0.64 9.98 12.38
N GLY A 21 0.64 9.55 11.13
CA GLY A 21 -0.54 8.99 10.46
C GLY A 21 -1.01 7.69 11.11
N VAL A 22 -0.08 6.77 11.36
CA VAL A 22 -0.36 5.49 12.02
C VAL A 22 -1.00 5.70 13.39
N MET A 23 -0.46 6.59 14.21
CA MET A 23 -0.97 6.86 15.55
C MET A 23 -2.29 7.63 15.53
N LYS A 24 -2.39 8.67 14.73
CA LYS A 24 -3.58 9.53 14.66
C LYS A 24 -4.83 8.77 14.24
N TYR A 25 -4.69 7.83 13.32
CA TYR A 25 -5.81 7.08 12.74
C TYR A 25 -5.90 5.64 13.26
N ASN A 26 -5.07 5.27 14.21
CA ASN A 26 -5.01 3.92 14.80
C ASN A 26 -4.95 2.84 13.71
N LEU A 27 -3.95 2.93 12.83
CA LEU A 27 -3.86 2.08 11.64
C LEU A 27 -3.28 0.70 11.92
N ILE A 28 -2.43 0.57 12.95
CA ILE A 28 -1.73 -0.67 13.30
C ILE A 28 -2.04 -1.02 14.75
N GLU A 29 -2.47 -2.26 14.95
CA GLU A 29 -2.84 -2.80 16.25
C GLU A 29 -2.02 -4.05 16.56
N GLU A 30 -1.98 -4.42 17.83
CA GLU A 30 -1.30 -5.65 18.29
C GLU A 30 -1.89 -6.89 17.61
N GLY A 31 -1.04 -7.74 17.08
CA GLY A 31 -1.43 -8.96 16.38
C GLY A 31 -1.83 -8.80 14.92
N ASP A 32 -1.77 -7.58 14.36
CA ASP A 32 -2.06 -7.37 12.94
C ASP A 32 -1.12 -8.16 12.03
N ARG A 33 -1.67 -8.63 10.93
CA ARG A 33 -0.93 -9.15 9.79
C ARG A 33 -1.30 -8.34 8.55
N ILE A 34 -0.34 -7.55 8.07
CA ILE A 34 -0.56 -6.52 7.07
C ILE A 34 0.02 -6.95 5.73
N LEU A 35 -0.81 -6.96 4.68
CA LEU A 35 -0.38 -7.14 3.30
C LEU A 35 -0.06 -5.78 2.69
N VAL A 36 1.14 -5.61 2.13
CA VAL A 36 1.52 -4.44 1.33
C VAL A 36 1.36 -4.76 -0.15
N GLY A 37 0.53 -4.00 -0.84
CA GLY A 37 0.39 -4.08 -2.30
C GLY A 37 1.54 -3.34 -3.00
N LEU A 38 2.41 -4.09 -3.68
CA LEU A 38 3.53 -3.54 -4.46
C LEU A 38 3.08 -3.22 -5.88
N SER A 39 3.12 -1.95 -6.26
CA SER A 39 2.84 -1.49 -7.63
C SER A 39 4.09 -1.41 -8.50
N GLY A 40 5.28 -1.53 -7.92
CA GLY A 40 6.56 -1.25 -8.56
C GLY A 40 6.99 0.22 -8.49
N GLY A 41 6.12 1.11 -8.03
CA GLY A 41 6.46 2.53 -7.82
C GLY A 41 7.15 2.80 -6.49
N LYS A 42 7.88 3.92 -6.42
CA LYS A 42 8.64 4.38 -5.25
C LYS A 42 7.84 4.37 -3.96
N ASP A 43 6.56 4.77 -4.03
CA ASP A 43 5.70 4.93 -2.84
C ASP A 43 5.35 3.59 -2.20
N SER A 44 5.09 2.57 -3.01
CA SER A 44 4.82 1.21 -2.50
C SER A 44 6.06 0.57 -1.89
N LEU A 45 7.25 0.84 -2.45
CA LEU A 45 8.53 0.38 -1.90
C LEU A 45 8.86 1.08 -0.59
N ALA A 46 8.69 2.41 -0.53
CA ALA A 46 8.87 3.19 0.70
C ALA A 46 7.92 2.73 1.81
N LEU A 47 6.66 2.47 1.47
CA LEU A 47 5.68 1.93 2.42
C LEU A 47 6.12 0.56 2.98
N LEU A 48 6.59 -0.34 2.10
CA LEU A 48 7.08 -1.65 2.52
C LEU A 48 8.26 -1.52 3.49
N GLU A 49 9.23 -0.68 3.18
CA GLU A 49 10.38 -0.42 4.03
C GLU A 49 9.98 0.13 5.40
N LEU A 50 9.14 1.16 5.44
CA LEU A 50 8.65 1.77 6.67
C LEU A 50 7.91 0.76 7.56
N LEU A 51 7.03 -0.05 6.99
CA LEU A 51 6.30 -1.08 7.71
C LEU A 51 7.22 -2.22 8.18
N ALA A 52 8.15 -2.66 7.35
CA ALA A 52 9.12 -3.69 7.71
C ALA A 52 10.01 -3.23 8.89
N LEU A 53 10.54 -2.02 8.83
CA LEU A 53 11.34 -1.46 9.92
C LEU A 53 10.51 -1.29 11.20
N ARG A 54 9.26 -0.83 11.08
CA ARG A 54 8.37 -0.64 12.22
C ARG A 54 7.96 -1.95 12.88
N SER A 55 7.79 -3.02 12.09
CA SER A 55 7.44 -4.35 12.61
C SER A 55 8.52 -4.98 13.50
N ARG A 56 9.75 -4.51 13.39
CA ARG A 56 10.87 -4.94 14.23
C ARG A 56 10.83 -4.36 15.65
N ILE A 57 10.03 -3.32 15.86
CA ILE A 57 9.85 -2.69 17.17
C ILE A 57 8.80 -3.49 17.95
N TYR A 58 9.04 -3.71 19.23
CA TYR A 58 8.31 -4.66 20.05
C TYR A 58 6.82 -4.35 20.26
N LYS A 59 6.40 -3.08 20.21
CA LYS A 59 5.00 -2.69 20.42
C LYS A 59 4.53 -1.61 19.42
N PRO A 60 3.38 -1.77 18.79
CA PRO A 60 2.60 -3.01 18.69
C PRO A 60 3.36 -4.09 17.91
N LYS A 61 3.19 -5.36 18.28
CA LYS A 61 3.75 -6.49 17.55
C LYS A 61 2.81 -6.83 16.38
N PHE A 62 3.32 -6.75 15.17
CA PHE A 62 2.59 -7.10 13.95
C PHE A 62 3.53 -7.73 12.92
N SER A 63 2.98 -8.36 11.92
CA SER A 63 3.74 -8.95 10.81
C SER A 63 3.37 -8.32 9.47
N VAL A 64 4.31 -8.36 8.54
CA VAL A 64 4.17 -7.77 7.21
C VAL A 64 4.42 -8.83 6.15
N VAL A 65 3.59 -8.86 5.14
CA VAL A 65 3.81 -9.61 3.90
C VAL A 65 3.62 -8.66 2.71
N ALA A 66 4.23 -8.97 1.59
CA ALA A 66 4.10 -8.19 0.37
C ALA A 66 3.42 -9.01 -0.73
N ALA A 67 2.69 -8.36 -1.61
CA ALA A 67 2.13 -8.97 -2.81
C ALA A 67 2.27 -8.05 -4.01
N HIS A 68 2.64 -8.64 -5.14
CA HIS A 68 2.67 -8.00 -6.45
C HIS A 68 1.65 -8.65 -7.36
N VAL A 69 0.80 -7.83 -8.00
CA VAL A 69 -0.21 -8.29 -8.96
C VAL A 69 0.31 -8.07 -10.38
N VAL A 70 0.54 -9.16 -11.08
CA VAL A 70 0.96 -9.15 -12.48
C VAL A 70 -0.26 -9.21 -13.38
N MET A 71 -0.35 -8.30 -14.33
CA MET A 71 -1.39 -8.33 -15.35
C MET A 71 -0.90 -9.10 -16.58
N LYS A 72 -1.64 -10.16 -16.97
CA LYS A 72 -1.41 -10.84 -18.24
C LYS A 72 -1.78 -9.90 -19.39
N ASN A 73 -1.03 -9.97 -20.48
CA ASN A 73 -1.28 -9.23 -21.73
C ASN A 73 -1.08 -7.69 -21.68
N ILE A 74 -0.47 -7.16 -20.64
CA ILE A 74 0.00 -5.78 -20.65
C ILE A 74 1.52 -5.84 -20.51
N ALA A 75 2.23 -5.27 -21.47
CA ALA A 75 3.68 -5.09 -21.40
C ALA A 75 4.02 -4.01 -20.34
N TYR A 76 3.81 -4.37 -19.08
CA TYR A 76 4.23 -3.56 -17.95
C TYR A 76 5.48 -4.22 -17.37
N GLU A 77 6.60 -3.65 -17.71
CA GLU A 77 7.90 -4.06 -17.16
C GLU A 77 8.05 -3.52 -15.72
N SER A 78 7.31 -4.12 -14.78
CA SER A 78 7.80 -4.09 -13.41
C SER A 78 8.83 -5.22 -13.30
N ASP A 79 10.03 -4.90 -12.89
CA ASP A 79 11.03 -5.92 -12.61
C ASP A 79 10.60 -6.74 -11.38
N GLN A 80 9.88 -7.82 -11.64
CA GLN A 80 9.32 -8.72 -10.62
C GLN A 80 10.43 -9.29 -9.73
N THR A 81 11.59 -9.58 -10.34
CA THR A 81 12.77 -10.07 -9.62
C THR A 81 13.26 -9.03 -8.63
N TYR A 82 13.35 -7.78 -9.04
CA TYR A 82 13.74 -6.66 -8.17
C TYR A 82 12.78 -6.49 -6.99
N LEU A 83 11.47 -6.54 -7.23
CA LEU A 83 10.46 -6.38 -6.17
C LEU A 83 10.55 -7.50 -5.13
N ARG A 84 10.75 -8.73 -5.59
CA ARG A 84 10.94 -9.89 -4.71
C ARG A 84 12.20 -9.76 -3.89
N GLU A 85 13.34 -9.50 -4.53
CA GLU A 85 14.63 -9.32 -3.85
C GLU A 85 14.59 -8.18 -2.85
N TYR A 86 13.95 -7.07 -3.17
CA TYR A 86 13.78 -5.94 -2.28
C TYR A 86 12.99 -6.33 -1.01
N ALA A 87 11.88 -7.03 -1.17
CA ALA A 87 11.09 -7.51 -0.03
C ALA A 87 11.87 -8.54 0.81
N GLU A 88 12.55 -9.48 0.18
CA GLU A 88 13.38 -10.50 0.86
C GLU A 88 14.52 -9.87 1.65
N ASN A 89 15.19 -8.84 1.10
CA ASN A 89 16.23 -8.09 1.81
C ASN A 89 15.70 -7.38 3.06
N LEU A 90 14.42 -7.02 3.08
CA LEU A 90 13.75 -6.48 4.26
C LEU A 90 13.24 -7.58 5.22
N GLY A 91 13.40 -8.84 4.87
CA GLY A 91 12.88 -9.98 5.64
C GLY A 91 11.37 -10.15 5.53
N VAL A 92 10.77 -9.66 4.44
CA VAL A 92 9.32 -9.70 4.20
C VAL A 92 9.02 -10.74 3.11
N PRO A 93 8.15 -11.74 3.35
CA PRO A 93 7.69 -12.65 2.32
C PRO A 93 6.96 -11.88 1.22
N CYS A 94 7.28 -12.17 -0.04
CA CYS A 94 6.65 -11.55 -1.20
C CYS A 94 5.94 -12.60 -2.05
N TYR A 95 4.65 -12.37 -2.31
CA TYR A 95 3.81 -13.25 -3.12
C TYR A 95 3.48 -12.58 -4.44
N GLU A 96 3.42 -13.38 -5.50
CA GLU A 96 2.98 -12.94 -6.81
C GLU A 96 1.64 -13.55 -7.12
N THR A 97 0.74 -12.77 -7.70
CA THR A 97 -0.52 -13.24 -8.23
C THR A 97 -0.74 -12.67 -9.62
N GLU A 98 -1.31 -13.49 -10.49
CA GLU A 98 -1.58 -13.10 -11.87
C GLU A 98 -3.05 -12.76 -12.04
N PHE A 99 -3.32 -11.77 -12.86
CA PHE A 99 -4.66 -11.39 -13.26
C PHE A 99 -4.75 -11.24 -14.78
N ASP A 100 -5.82 -11.79 -15.37
CA ASP A 100 -6.14 -11.64 -16.79
C ASP A 100 -7.27 -10.61 -16.97
N PRO A 101 -7.02 -9.45 -17.61
CA PRO A 101 -8.04 -8.43 -17.83
C PRO A 101 -9.07 -8.78 -18.91
N SER A 102 -8.89 -9.88 -19.66
CA SER A 102 -9.68 -10.20 -20.85
C SER A 102 -11.09 -10.72 -20.58
N THR A 103 -11.50 -10.92 -19.33
CA THR A 103 -12.73 -11.65 -18.99
C THR A 103 -13.98 -10.79 -18.80
N ASP A 104 -13.90 -9.44 -18.88
CA ASP A 104 -15.09 -8.60 -18.68
C ASP A 104 -15.13 -7.38 -19.63
N ASN A 105 -15.93 -7.48 -20.68
CA ASN A 105 -16.07 -6.48 -21.74
C ASN A 105 -17.00 -5.30 -21.42
N ARG A 106 -17.52 -5.16 -20.19
CA ARG A 106 -18.62 -4.22 -19.89
C ARG A 106 -18.20 -2.89 -19.29
N LYS A 107 -16.92 -2.70 -18.95
CA LYS A 107 -16.42 -1.47 -18.27
C LYS A 107 -15.12 -0.99 -18.90
N SER A 108 -14.77 0.28 -18.64
CA SER A 108 -13.51 0.83 -19.14
C SER A 108 -12.30 0.02 -18.67
N PRO A 109 -11.27 -0.18 -19.53
CA PRO A 109 -10.10 -0.99 -19.20
C PRO A 109 -9.40 -0.56 -17.90
N CYS A 110 -9.32 0.74 -17.64
CA CYS A 110 -8.69 1.29 -16.42
C CYS A 110 -9.46 0.96 -15.14
N PHE A 111 -10.79 1.00 -15.19
CA PHE A 111 -11.63 0.67 -14.03
C PHE A 111 -11.54 -0.82 -13.69
N LEU A 112 -11.63 -1.68 -14.70
CA LEU A 112 -11.49 -3.14 -14.55
C LEU A 112 -10.13 -3.54 -14.02
N CYS A 113 -9.08 -2.92 -14.53
CA CYS A 113 -7.71 -3.12 -14.09
C CYS A 113 -7.54 -2.80 -12.58
N SER A 114 -8.03 -1.64 -12.17
CA SER A 114 -7.98 -1.21 -10.76
C SER A 114 -8.81 -2.10 -9.83
N TRP A 115 -10.02 -2.46 -10.24
CA TRP A 115 -10.91 -3.34 -9.49
C TRP A 115 -10.34 -4.74 -9.31
N ASN A 116 -9.86 -5.33 -10.38
CA ASN A 116 -9.34 -6.70 -10.38
C ASN A 116 -8.01 -6.81 -9.64
N ARG A 117 -7.16 -5.78 -9.72
CA ARG A 117 -5.95 -5.70 -8.91
C ARG A 117 -6.28 -5.70 -7.42
N ARG A 118 -7.28 -4.93 -7.00
CA ARG A 118 -7.76 -4.95 -5.60
C ARG A 118 -8.30 -6.33 -5.22
N LYS A 119 -9.13 -6.93 -6.05
CA LYS A 119 -9.68 -8.28 -5.81
C LYS A 119 -8.57 -9.32 -5.64
N ALA A 120 -7.53 -9.27 -6.47
CA ALA A 120 -6.38 -10.14 -6.35
C ALA A 120 -5.63 -9.94 -5.02
N LEU A 121 -5.41 -8.69 -4.60
CA LEU A 121 -4.81 -8.40 -3.29
C LEU A 121 -5.67 -8.91 -2.12
N PHE A 122 -6.99 -8.79 -2.19
CA PHE A 122 -7.89 -9.35 -1.17
C PHE A 122 -7.80 -10.87 -1.08
N THR A 123 -7.70 -11.54 -2.22
CA THR A 123 -7.54 -13.01 -2.28
C THR A 123 -6.23 -13.43 -1.61
N VAL A 124 -5.12 -12.82 -2.00
CA VAL A 124 -3.80 -13.11 -1.39
C VAL A 124 -3.80 -12.80 0.11
N ALA A 125 -4.40 -11.68 0.52
CA ALA A 125 -4.50 -11.33 1.93
C ALA A 125 -5.24 -12.39 2.74
N LYS A 126 -6.36 -12.90 2.23
CA LYS A 126 -7.12 -13.99 2.87
C LYS A 126 -6.32 -15.29 2.94
N GLU A 127 -5.71 -15.70 1.84
CA GLU A 127 -4.90 -16.92 1.76
C GLU A 127 -3.75 -16.93 2.77
N HIS A 128 -3.19 -15.77 3.06
CA HIS A 128 -2.07 -15.62 3.98
C HIS A 128 -2.46 -15.13 5.38
N GLY A 129 -3.73 -15.13 5.70
CA GLY A 129 -4.24 -14.78 7.04
C GLY A 129 -4.04 -13.32 7.42
N CYS A 130 -3.99 -12.40 6.44
CA CYS A 130 -3.89 -10.98 6.69
C CYS A 130 -5.26 -10.38 7.05
N ASN A 131 -5.28 -9.48 8.01
CA ASN A 131 -6.48 -8.73 8.39
C ASN A 131 -6.47 -7.28 7.87
N LYS A 132 -5.33 -6.80 7.39
CA LYS A 132 -5.19 -5.46 6.82
C LYS A 132 -4.44 -5.49 5.50
N ILE A 133 -4.79 -4.55 4.61
CA ILE A 133 -4.07 -4.26 3.37
C ILE A 133 -3.58 -2.82 3.44
N ALA A 134 -2.29 -2.61 3.30
CA ALA A 134 -1.67 -1.29 3.24
C ALA A 134 -1.41 -0.88 1.79
N LEU A 135 -1.83 0.33 1.44
CA LEU A 135 -1.63 0.94 0.14
C LEU A 135 -0.76 2.19 0.25
N GLY A 136 0.10 2.39 -0.74
CA GLY A 136 1.09 3.46 -0.79
C GLY A 136 0.55 4.83 -1.21
N HIS A 137 -0.73 5.12 -0.99
CA HIS A 137 -1.29 6.44 -1.26
C HIS A 137 -0.79 7.47 -0.24
N HIS A 138 -0.25 8.56 -0.73
CA HIS A 138 0.24 9.67 0.09
C HIS A 138 -0.76 10.85 0.12
N MET A 139 -0.41 11.92 0.81
CA MET A 139 -1.31 13.05 1.04
C MET A 139 -1.76 13.72 -0.27
N ASP A 140 -0.87 13.84 -1.24
CA ASP A 140 -1.18 14.48 -2.53
C ASP A 140 -2.21 13.67 -3.33
N ASP A 141 -2.11 12.33 -3.34
CA ASP A 141 -3.12 11.43 -3.93
C ASP A 141 -4.51 11.63 -3.31
N ILE A 142 -4.55 11.79 -1.98
CA ILE A 142 -5.80 12.00 -1.24
C ILE A 142 -6.42 13.35 -1.59
N LEU A 143 -5.61 14.40 -1.71
CA LEU A 143 -6.06 15.75 -2.08
C LEU A 143 -6.49 15.80 -3.55
N GLU A 144 -5.75 15.20 -4.45
CA GLU A 144 -6.11 15.09 -5.87
C GLU A 144 -7.43 14.37 -6.06
N THR A 145 -7.61 13.24 -5.36
CA THR A 145 -8.87 12.49 -5.39
C THR A 145 -10.04 13.32 -4.87
N LEU A 146 -9.84 14.09 -3.79
CA LEU A 146 -10.84 15.01 -3.26
C LEU A 146 -11.24 16.05 -4.31
N LEU A 147 -10.27 16.71 -4.93
CA LEU A 147 -10.51 17.71 -5.97
C LEU A 147 -11.23 17.11 -7.18
N MET A 148 -10.83 15.94 -7.65
CA MET A 148 -11.50 15.23 -8.74
C MET A 148 -12.95 14.91 -8.41
N ASN A 149 -13.22 14.39 -7.21
CA ASN A 149 -14.58 14.07 -6.80
C ASN A 149 -15.46 15.32 -6.67
N MET A 150 -14.92 16.42 -6.17
CA MET A 150 -15.64 17.69 -6.09
C MET A 150 -15.97 18.28 -7.47
N THR A 151 -15.03 18.23 -8.41
CA THR A 151 -15.19 18.84 -9.74
C THR A 151 -16.03 18.02 -10.69
N PHE A 152 -15.86 16.70 -10.70
CA PHE A 152 -16.51 15.82 -11.68
C PHE A 152 -17.76 15.12 -11.15
N GLN A 153 -17.86 14.89 -9.83
CA GLN A 153 -18.97 14.16 -9.24
C GLN A 153 -19.81 15.00 -8.27
N GLY A 154 -19.38 16.23 -7.97
CA GLY A 154 -20.03 17.08 -6.97
C GLY A 154 -20.02 16.47 -5.56
N ALA A 155 -19.11 15.54 -5.31
CA ALA A 155 -19.03 14.80 -4.05
C ALA A 155 -17.84 15.27 -3.20
N PHE A 156 -18.10 15.65 -1.95
CA PHE A 156 -17.05 15.96 -0.98
C PHE A 156 -16.57 14.67 -0.31
N SER A 157 -15.77 13.89 -1.04
CA SER A 157 -15.26 12.60 -0.59
C SER A 157 -13.86 12.32 -1.13
N THR A 158 -13.08 11.57 -0.38
CA THR A 158 -11.75 11.11 -0.77
C THR A 158 -11.43 9.75 -0.15
N MET A 159 -10.20 9.28 -0.33
CA MET A 159 -9.72 8.03 0.23
C MET A 159 -9.46 8.18 1.74
N PRO A 160 -10.18 7.47 2.63
CA PRO A 160 -9.93 7.56 4.06
C PRO A 160 -8.62 6.86 4.44
N PRO A 161 -7.90 7.31 5.49
CA PRO A 161 -6.72 6.64 6.00
C PRO A 161 -6.97 5.21 6.47
N ARG A 162 -8.16 4.95 7.02
CA ARG A 162 -8.62 3.63 7.47
C ARG A 162 -10.02 3.36 6.92
N LEU A 163 -10.17 2.27 6.19
CA LEU A 163 -11.44 1.83 5.62
C LEU A 163 -11.73 0.39 6.01
N VAL A 164 -12.74 0.19 6.85
CA VAL A 164 -13.20 -1.14 7.26
C VAL A 164 -14.17 -1.69 6.23
N MET A 165 -13.77 -2.76 5.57
CA MET A 165 -14.55 -3.46 4.54
C MET A 165 -15.29 -4.66 5.17
N ARG A 166 -16.45 -4.43 5.77
CA ARG A 166 -17.20 -5.46 6.53
C ARG A 166 -17.54 -6.70 5.72
N LYS A 167 -17.86 -6.53 4.42
CA LYS A 167 -18.21 -7.66 3.53
C LYS A 167 -17.03 -8.61 3.28
N PHE A 168 -15.80 -8.14 3.42
CA PHE A 168 -14.59 -8.90 3.12
C PHE A 168 -13.78 -9.25 4.37
N ASP A 169 -14.24 -8.83 5.53
CA ASP A 169 -13.49 -8.96 6.80
C ASP A 169 -12.04 -8.47 6.67
N MET A 170 -11.90 -7.30 6.08
CA MET A 170 -10.61 -6.71 5.71
C MET A 170 -10.63 -5.20 5.98
N THR A 171 -9.53 -4.66 6.47
CA THR A 171 -9.33 -3.22 6.62
C THR A 171 -8.26 -2.72 5.67
N ILE A 172 -8.58 -1.71 4.87
CA ILE A 172 -7.59 -1.00 4.06
C ILE A 172 -7.03 0.14 4.88
N ILE A 173 -5.71 0.24 4.92
CA ILE A 173 -4.99 1.33 5.60
C ILE A 173 -4.09 2.08 4.61
N ARG A 174 -3.90 3.38 4.86
CA ARG A 174 -3.03 4.26 4.10
C ARG A 174 -2.06 4.98 5.05
N PRO A 175 -1.00 4.28 5.49
CA PRO A 175 -0.10 4.83 6.51
C PRO A 175 0.67 6.07 6.07
N MET A 176 0.82 6.29 4.75
CA MET A 176 1.50 7.46 4.19
C MET A 176 0.56 8.67 3.96
N CYS A 177 -0.66 8.64 4.49
CA CYS A 177 -1.68 9.69 4.29
C CYS A 177 -1.26 11.10 4.74
N LEU A 178 -0.24 11.24 5.57
CA LEU A 178 0.35 12.52 6.01
C LEU A 178 1.73 12.79 5.40
N VAL A 179 2.21 11.92 4.52
CA VAL A 179 3.45 12.10 3.77
C VAL A 179 3.13 12.88 2.50
N HIS A 180 3.92 13.91 2.20
CA HIS A 180 3.83 14.65 0.93
C HIS A 180 4.75 14.01 -0.10
N GLU A 181 4.37 14.12 -1.36
CA GLU A 181 5.30 13.90 -2.45
C GLU A 181 6.38 15.00 -2.43
N ALA A 182 7.63 14.59 -2.57
CA ALA A 182 8.75 15.52 -2.57
C ALA A 182 8.97 16.12 -3.96
#